data_928e05ee0b42e063bc2ae9b80225e700
#
_entry.id   928e05ee0b42e063bc2ae9b80225e700
#
_cell.length_a   1.000
_cell.length_b   1.000
_cell.length_c   1.000
_cell.angle_alpha   90.00
_cell.angle_beta   90.00
_cell.angle_gamma   90.00
#
_symmetry.space_group_name_H-M   'P 1'
#
loop_
_entity.id
_entity.type
_entity.pdbx_description
1 polymer ?
#
loop_
_entity_poly.entity_id
_entity_poly.type
_entity_poly.pdbx_seq_one_letter_code
_entity_poly.pdbx_strand_id
1 'polypeptide(L)'
;MKLVSPYKNIKQYTRISLEAYYMNSDIKNNIKMILKKKMEKKCNKNGYIDEIYRILEYSDGYMPPENLNGNAIYNIAYHCKICIPIENTIIIGQTRIINQELIVAINGPIMFFIPKENVDTNIWSITDNYLNKLNNKN
;
A
#
# COMPACT_ATOMS: atom_id res chain seq x y z
N MET A 1 -12.95 -7.41 -18.58
CA MET A 1 -12.18 -7.05 -17.37
C MET A 1 -12.24 -8.18 -16.35
N LYS A 2 -11.12 -8.47 -15.73
CA LYS A 2 -11.03 -9.52 -14.70
C LYS A 2 -11.03 -8.90 -13.32
N LEU A 3 -11.64 -9.59 -12.35
CA LEU A 3 -11.47 -9.26 -10.94
C LEU A 3 -10.06 -9.67 -10.52
N VAL A 4 -9.25 -8.70 -10.14
CA VAL A 4 -7.85 -8.92 -9.76
C VAL A 4 -7.63 -8.29 -8.38
N SER A 5 -7.01 -9.06 -7.48
CA SER A 5 -6.62 -8.50 -6.19
C SER A 5 -5.56 -7.40 -6.38
N PRO A 6 -5.74 -6.23 -5.76
CA PRO A 6 -4.71 -5.18 -5.80
C PRO A 6 -3.51 -5.48 -4.92
N TYR A 7 -3.55 -6.55 -4.14
CA TYR A 7 -2.48 -6.94 -3.22
C TYR A 7 -1.57 -7.98 -3.86
N LYS A 8 -0.27 -7.81 -3.69
CA LYS A 8 0.76 -8.75 -4.17
C LYS A 8 1.84 -8.93 -3.11
N ASN A 9 2.37 -10.14 -3.04
CA ASN A 9 3.55 -10.42 -2.23
C ASN A 9 4.78 -10.29 -3.12
N ILE A 10 5.69 -9.41 -2.76
CA ILE A 10 6.89 -9.14 -3.57
C ILE A 10 8.13 -9.02 -2.69
N LYS A 11 9.28 -9.17 -3.35
CA LYS A 11 10.59 -8.89 -2.77
C LYS A 11 10.98 -7.46 -3.16
N GLN A 12 11.34 -6.66 -2.18
CA GLN A 12 11.84 -5.31 -2.41
C GLN A 12 13.21 -5.12 -1.78
N TYR A 13 13.90 -4.10 -2.27
CA TYR A 13 15.22 -3.72 -1.81
C TYR A 13 15.19 -2.29 -1.30
N THR A 14 15.87 -2.06 -0.19
CA THR A 14 16.01 -0.71 0.35
C THR A 14 17.33 -0.58 1.11
N ARG A 15 17.58 0.63 1.52
CA ARG A 15 18.75 0.99 2.29
C ARG A 15 18.29 1.63 3.59
N ILE A 16 18.79 1.16 4.74
CA ILE A 16 18.49 1.79 6.02
C ILE A 16 19.77 2.17 6.74
N SER A 17 19.68 3.23 7.55
CA SER A 17 20.73 3.65 8.45
C SER A 17 20.42 3.12 9.85
N LEU A 18 21.38 2.42 10.44
CA LEU A 18 21.23 1.80 11.75
C LEU A 18 22.18 2.45 12.74
N GLU A 19 21.65 2.93 13.85
CA GLU A 19 22.45 3.48 14.93
C GLU A 19 23.28 2.38 15.63
N ALA A 20 24.42 2.75 16.17
CA ALA A 20 25.32 1.81 16.86
C ALA A 20 24.62 1.03 17.96
N TYR A 21 23.67 1.65 18.65
CA TYR A 21 22.86 1.00 19.69
C TYR A 21 22.16 -0.27 19.23
N TYR A 22 21.73 -0.29 17.95
CA TYR A 22 20.99 -1.43 17.39
C TYR A 22 21.86 -2.48 16.72
N MET A 23 23.20 -2.26 16.70
CA MET A 23 24.16 -3.20 16.11
C MET A 23 24.60 -4.22 17.15
N ASN A 24 23.69 -5.09 17.56
CA ASN A 24 23.94 -6.13 18.56
C ASN A 24 23.63 -7.52 17.99
N SER A 25 23.60 -8.55 18.85
CA SER A 25 23.32 -9.93 18.44
C SER A 25 21.93 -10.13 17.80
N ASP A 26 21.02 -9.18 18.03
CA ASP A 26 19.64 -9.23 17.55
C ASP A 26 19.42 -8.29 16.37
N ILE A 27 20.46 -8.09 15.56
CA ILE A 27 20.48 -7.10 14.48
C ILE A 27 19.37 -7.31 13.47
N LYS A 28 19.04 -8.56 13.13
CA LYS A 28 18.00 -8.87 12.15
C LYS A 28 16.63 -8.39 12.63
N ASN A 29 16.29 -8.60 13.89
CA ASN A 29 15.05 -8.13 14.47
C ASN A 29 15.01 -6.61 14.59
N ASN A 30 16.15 -5.99 14.91
CA ASN A 30 16.27 -4.54 14.97
C ASN A 30 16.09 -3.91 13.59
N ILE A 31 16.67 -4.50 12.55
CA ILE A 31 16.47 -4.07 11.17
C ILE A 31 15.00 -4.16 10.77
N LYS A 32 14.35 -5.29 11.09
CA LYS A 32 12.94 -5.48 10.79
C LYS A 32 12.07 -4.44 11.48
N MET A 33 12.32 -4.15 12.73
CA MET A 33 11.59 -3.15 13.51
C MET A 33 11.70 -1.76 12.89
N ILE A 34 12.91 -1.34 12.55
CA ILE A 34 13.17 -0.03 11.95
C ILE A 34 12.57 0.06 10.56
N LEU A 35 12.68 -1.01 9.76
CA LEU A 35 12.11 -1.07 8.42
C LEU A 35 10.58 -0.96 8.46
N LYS A 36 9.92 -1.66 9.37
CA LYS A 36 8.47 -1.55 9.57
C LYS A 36 8.07 -0.12 9.91
N LYS A 37 8.76 0.48 10.85
CA LYS A 37 8.48 1.85 11.27
C LYS A 37 8.67 2.85 10.13
N LYS A 38 9.67 2.64 9.29
CA LYS A 38 10.01 3.55 8.19
C LYS A 38 9.13 3.38 6.96
N MET A 39 8.79 2.14 6.62
CA MET A 39 8.21 1.78 5.32
C MET A 39 6.78 1.25 5.38
N GLU A 40 6.40 0.58 6.47
CA GLU A 40 5.07 -0.04 6.57
C GLU A 40 3.97 1.01 6.66
N LYS A 41 2.84 0.74 6.00
CA LYS A 41 1.69 1.65 5.91
C LYS A 41 2.00 2.96 5.18
N LYS A 42 2.97 2.94 4.30
CA LYS A 42 3.37 4.10 3.48
C LYS A 42 3.48 3.71 2.01
N CYS A 43 3.28 4.70 1.15
CA CYS A 43 3.44 4.53 -0.30
C CYS A 43 4.87 4.78 -0.74
N ASN A 44 5.31 4.00 -1.72
CA ASN A 44 6.54 4.28 -2.46
C ASN A 44 6.27 4.15 -3.97
N LYS A 45 7.30 4.22 -4.79
CA LYS A 45 7.16 4.13 -6.25
C LYS A 45 6.53 2.82 -6.74
N ASN A 46 6.58 1.76 -5.93
CA ASN A 46 6.06 0.43 -6.29
C ASN A 46 4.66 0.16 -5.75
N GLY A 47 4.12 1.07 -4.94
CA GLY A 47 2.79 0.94 -4.35
C GLY A 47 2.78 1.21 -2.86
N TYR A 48 1.67 0.88 -2.21
CA TYR A 48 1.50 1.02 -0.78
C TYR A 48 1.95 -0.26 -0.07
N ILE A 49 2.88 -0.13 0.87
CA ILE A 49 3.35 -1.28 1.66
C ILE A 49 2.36 -1.54 2.80
N ASP A 50 1.60 -2.62 2.67
CA ASP A 50 0.60 -3.00 3.66
C ASP A 50 1.25 -3.68 4.87
N GLU A 51 2.13 -4.64 4.61
CA GLU A 51 2.79 -5.40 5.68
C GLU A 51 4.17 -5.87 5.22
N ILE A 52 5.14 -5.79 6.10
CA ILE A 52 6.46 -6.37 5.91
C ILE A 52 6.50 -7.70 6.65
N TYR A 53 6.68 -8.79 5.90
CA TYR A 53 6.66 -10.13 6.49
C TYR A 53 7.99 -10.50 7.16
N ARG A 54 9.09 -10.36 6.41
CA ARG A 54 10.41 -10.78 6.91
C ARG A 54 11.54 -10.13 6.13
N ILE A 55 12.69 -10.07 6.77
CA ILE A 55 13.95 -9.73 6.14
C ILE A 55 14.50 -10.99 5.48
N LEU A 56 14.77 -10.92 4.18
CA LEU A 56 15.34 -12.05 3.43
C LEU A 56 16.85 -12.09 3.57
N GLU A 57 17.48 -10.93 3.38
CA GLU A 57 18.94 -10.80 3.50
C GLU A 57 19.30 -9.35 3.80
N TYR A 58 20.46 -9.16 4.38
CA TYR A 58 21.03 -7.84 4.60
C TYR A 58 22.55 -7.89 4.40
N SER A 59 23.11 -6.80 3.88
CA SER A 59 24.56 -6.68 3.69
C SER A 59 25.26 -6.37 5.01
N ASP A 60 26.58 -6.49 5.00
CA ASP A 60 27.38 -5.98 6.11
C ASP A 60 27.22 -4.47 6.24
N GLY A 61 27.23 -3.99 7.47
CA GLY A 61 27.10 -2.56 7.75
C GLY A 61 28.23 -1.76 7.15
N TYR A 62 27.89 -0.66 6.50
CA TYR A 62 28.83 0.26 5.89
C TYR A 62 28.73 1.62 6.57
N MET A 63 29.86 2.14 7.03
CA MET A 63 29.91 3.47 7.64
C MET A 63 30.57 4.44 6.66
N PRO A 64 29.81 5.40 6.07
CA PRO A 64 30.40 6.41 5.21
C PRO A 64 31.39 7.27 5.99
N PRO A 65 32.56 7.62 5.38
CA PRO A 65 33.55 8.49 6.06
C PRO A 65 33.00 9.84 6.49
N GLU A 66 32.02 10.36 5.77
CA GLU A 66 31.36 11.64 6.06
C GLU A 66 30.36 11.57 7.21
N ASN A 67 29.98 10.37 7.65
CA ASN A 67 28.98 10.19 8.68
C ASN A 67 29.60 10.23 10.07
N LEU A 68 29.51 11.39 10.70
CA LEU A 68 30.04 11.61 12.04
C LEU A 68 29.18 10.99 13.16
N ASN A 69 28.00 10.51 12.84
CA ASN A 69 27.06 9.96 13.83
C ASN A 69 27.33 8.48 14.16
N GLY A 70 28.24 7.84 13.44
CA GLY A 70 28.56 6.42 13.67
C GLY A 70 27.46 5.46 13.21
N ASN A 71 26.52 5.92 12.39
CA ASN A 71 25.47 5.07 11.84
C ASN A 71 26.01 4.22 10.70
N ALA A 72 25.62 2.97 10.66
CA ALA A 72 25.94 2.07 9.55
C ALA A 72 24.79 1.98 8.57
N ILE A 73 25.11 1.88 7.28
CA ILE A 73 24.13 1.71 6.21
C ILE A 73 24.08 0.25 5.81
N TYR A 74 22.89 -0.31 5.80
CA TYR A 74 22.64 -1.68 5.38
C TYR A 74 21.75 -1.69 4.13
N ASN A 75 22.16 -2.51 3.15
CA ASN A 75 21.29 -2.85 2.01
C ASN A 75 20.46 -4.04 2.40
N ILE A 76 19.14 -3.93 2.28
CA ILE A 76 18.21 -4.91 2.79
C ILE A 76 17.31 -5.40 1.67
N ALA A 77 17.14 -6.72 1.58
CA ALA A 77 16.10 -7.35 0.79
C ALA A 77 15.03 -7.89 1.74
N TYR A 78 13.78 -7.56 1.47
CA TYR A 78 12.68 -7.95 2.34
C TYR A 78 11.48 -8.39 1.54
N HIS A 79 10.67 -9.24 2.17
CA HIS A 79 9.43 -9.75 1.62
C HIS A 79 8.26 -9.00 2.22
N CYS A 80 7.41 -8.44 1.39
CA CYS A 80 6.29 -7.62 1.85
C CYS A 80 5.05 -7.83 1.00
N LYS A 81 3.93 -7.37 1.53
CA LYS A 81 2.66 -7.29 0.82
C LYS A 81 2.45 -5.85 0.40
N ILE A 82 2.33 -5.62 -0.89
CA ILE A 82 2.03 -4.29 -1.43
C ILE A 82 0.62 -4.25 -1.99
N CYS A 83 0.06 -3.06 -1.99
CA CYS A 83 -1.21 -2.77 -2.61
C CYS A 83 -0.99 -1.76 -3.73
N ILE A 84 -1.34 -2.15 -4.96
CA ILE A 84 -1.27 -1.28 -6.12
C ILE A 84 -2.48 -1.56 -7.02
N PRO A 85 -3.36 -0.57 -7.23
CA PRO A 85 -4.46 -0.73 -8.17
C PRO A 85 -3.92 -0.79 -9.60
N ILE A 86 -4.50 -1.67 -10.41
CA ILE A 86 -4.12 -1.84 -11.80
C ILE A 86 -5.25 -1.33 -12.68
N GLU A 87 -4.90 -0.52 -13.66
CA GLU A 87 -5.85 0.03 -14.62
C GLU A 87 -6.54 -1.08 -15.41
N ASN A 88 -7.81 -0.88 -15.74
CA ASN A 88 -8.64 -1.85 -16.51
C ASN A 88 -8.86 -3.18 -15.77
N THR A 89 -8.87 -3.17 -14.45
CA THR A 89 -9.25 -4.31 -13.63
C THR A 89 -10.46 -3.98 -12.76
N ILE A 90 -11.12 -5.01 -12.26
CA ILE A 90 -12.25 -4.85 -11.33
C ILE A 90 -11.74 -5.01 -9.91
N ILE A 91 -12.04 -4.02 -9.08
CA ILE A 91 -11.68 -4.04 -7.66
C ILE A 91 -12.95 -3.83 -6.86
N ILE A 92 -13.17 -4.67 -5.85
CA ILE A 92 -14.32 -4.56 -4.97
C ILE A 92 -14.03 -3.49 -3.91
N GLY A 93 -14.97 -2.56 -3.74
CA GLY A 93 -14.86 -1.53 -2.72
C GLY A 93 -16.16 -1.39 -1.94
N GLN A 94 -16.06 -0.84 -0.75
CA GLN A 94 -17.22 -0.51 0.08
C GLN A 94 -17.52 0.98 -0.03
N THR A 95 -18.75 1.33 -0.39
CA THR A 95 -19.15 2.73 -0.51
C THR A 95 -19.18 3.40 0.85
N ARG A 96 -18.66 4.63 0.91
CA ARG A 96 -18.64 5.45 2.12
C ARG A 96 -19.49 6.70 1.98
N ILE A 97 -19.43 7.34 0.82
CA ILE A 97 -20.17 8.56 0.52
C ILE A 97 -20.85 8.37 -0.83
N ILE A 98 -22.14 8.63 -0.89
CA ILE A 98 -22.93 8.61 -2.13
C ILE A 98 -23.66 9.93 -2.21
N ASN A 99 -23.40 10.71 -3.25
CA ASN A 99 -24.14 11.90 -3.56
C ASN A 99 -24.30 12.02 -5.09
N GLN A 100 -25.03 13.04 -5.55
CA GLN A 100 -25.32 13.19 -6.98
C GLN A 100 -24.09 13.56 -7.82
N GLU A 101 -23.05 14.08 -7.19
CA GLU A 101 -21.83 14.51 -7.88
C GLU A 101 -20.76 13.44 -7.90
N LEU A 102 -20.67 12.65 -6.84
CA LEU A 102 -19.53 11.79 -6.59
C LEU A 102 -19.92 10.63 -5.67
N ILE A 103 -19.40 9.46 -5.99
CA ILE A 103 -19.43 8.30 -5.11
C ILE A 103 -18.01 8.02 -4.64
N VAL A 104 -17.82 7.87 -3.33
CA VAL A 104 -16.54 7.50 -2.74
C VAL A 104 -16.65 6.10 -2.15
N ALA A 105 -15.77 5.22 -2.57
CA ALA A 105 -15.66 3.86 -2.04
C ALA A 105 -14.23 3.60 -1.60
N ILE A 106 -14.05 2.68 -0.66
CA ILE A 106 -12.73 2.29 -0.18
C ILE A 106 -12.56 0.77 -0.17
N ASN A 107 -11.32 0.36 -0.34
CA ASN A 107 -10.87 -1.01 -0.13
C ASN A 107 -9.48 -0.96 0.51
N GLY A 108 -9.44 -1.04 1.86
CA GLY A 108 -8.20 -0.87 2.59
C GLY A 108 -7.56 0.50 2.33
N PRO A 109 -6.34 0.55 1.80
CA PRO A 109 -5.67 1.82 1.51
C PRO A 109 -6.12 2.47 0.21
N ILE A 110 -6.91 1.78 -0.62
CA ILE A 110 -7.37 2.29 -1.92
C ILE A 110 -8.65 3.09 -1.72
N MET A 111 -8.67 4.30 -2.27
CA MET A 111 -9.83 5.15 -2.29
C MET A 111 -10.28 5.36 -3.73
N PHE A 112 -11.57 5.09 -3.99
CA PHE A 112 -12.16 5.24 -5.32
C PHE A 112 -13.02 6.49 -5.36
N PHE A 113 -12.80 7.32 -6.36
CA PHE A 113 -13.65 8.46 -6.66
C PHE A 113 -14.37 8.17 -7.97
N ILE A 114 -15.69 8.03 -7.90
CA ILE A 114 -16.52 7.72 -9.06
C ILE A 114 -17.37 8.96 -9.35
N PRO A 115 -17.00 9.78 -10.36
CA PRO A 115 -17.80 10.94 -10.72
C PRO A 115 -19.11 10.49 -11.39
N LYS A 116 -20.11 11.35 -11.38
CA LYS A 116 -21.43 11.02 -11.88
C LYS A 116 -21.41 10.59 -13.36
N GLU A 117 -20.47 11.11 -14.16
CA GLU A 117 -20.33 10.77 -15.59
C GLU A 117 -19.99 9.28 -15.78
N ASN A 118 -19.38 8.66 -14.79
CA ASN A 118 -18.98 7.25 -14.85
C ASN A 118 -20.03 6.31 -14.27
N VAL A 119 -21.14 6.84 -13.77
CA VAL A 119 -22.26 6.04 -13.28
C VAL A 119 -23.23 5.81 -14.44
N ASP A 120 -23.54 4.54 -14.71
CA ASP A 120 -24.51 4.19 -15.75
C ASP A 120 -25.91 4.51 -15.27
N THR A 121 -26.47 5.61 -15.76
CA THR A 121 -27.82 6.07 -15.38
C THR A 121 -28.93 5.15 -15.87
N ASN A 122 -28.65 4.24 -16.80
CA ASN A 122 -29.61 3.23 -17.26
C ASN A 122 -29.76 2.08 -16.26
N ILE A 123 -28.78 1.88 -15.37
CA ILE A 123 -28.74 0.80 -14.39
C ILE A 123 -28.91 1.32 -12.97
N TRP A 124 -28.37 2.49 -12.66
CA TRP A 124 -28.31 3.03 -11.32
C TRP A 124 -28.97 4.39 -11.21
N SER A 125 -29.65 4.64 -10.09
CA SER A 125 -30.12 5.96 -9.72
C SER A 125 -29.56 6.35 -8.35
N ILE A 126 -29.25 7.64 -8.18
CA ILE A 126 -28.76 8.20 -6.93
C ILE A 126 -29.88 9.01 -6.30
N THR A 127 -30.34 8.62 -5.11
CA THR A 127 -31.41 9.28 -4.39
C THR A 127 -31.01 9.41 -2.93
N ASP A 128 -31.02 10.64 -2.39
CA ASP A 128 -30.85 10.93 -0.96
C ASP A 128 -29.73 10.13 -0.27
N ASN A 129 -28.52 10.18 -0.83
CA ASN A 129 -27.33 9.46 -0.32
C ASN A 129 -27.38 7.93 -0.48
N TYR A 130 -28.27 7.41 -1.32
CA TYR A 130 -28.35 6.00 -1.65
C TYR A 130 -28.16 5.76 -3.13
N LEU A 131 -27.54 4.64 -3.45
CA LEU A 131 -27.39 4.17 -4.82
C LEU A 131 -28.36 3.00 -5.05
N ASN A 132 -29.36 3.21 -5.86
CA ASN A 132 -30.40 2.22 -6.16
C ASN A 132 -30.20 1.63 -7.55
N LYS A 133 -30.16 0.30 -7.65
CA LYS A 133 -30.17 -0.37 -8.93
C LYS A 133 -31.56 -0.29 -9.53
N LEU A 134 -31.64 0.22 -10.76
CA LEU A 134 -32.90 0.26 -11.49
C LEU A 134 -33.32 -1.16 -11.88
N ASN A 135 -34.52 -1.57 -11.45
CA ASN A 135 -35.09 -2.83 -11.89
C ASN A 135 -35.63 -2.66 -13.32
N ASN A 136 -35.06 -3.40 -14.25
CA ASN A 136 -35.65 -3.54 -15.57
C ASN A 136 -36.90 -4.44 -15.42
N LYS A 137 -38.01 -3.82 -15.10
CA LYS A 137 -39.31 -4.49 -15.25
C LYS A 137 -39.77 -4.26 -16.69
N ASN A 138 -39.61 -5.26 -17.49
CA ASN A 138 -40.39 -5.37 -18.70
C ASN A 138 -41.62 -6.20 -18.42
#